data_9c1d61e21c9b22661c19e23dc417dc2a
#
_entry.id   9c1d61e21c9b22661c19e23dc417dc2a
#
_cell.length_a   1.000
_cell.length_b   1.000
_cell.length_c   1.000
_cell.angle_alpha   90.00
_cell.angle_beta   90.00
_cell.angle_gamma   90.00
#
_symmetry.space_group_name_H-M   'P 1'
#
loop_
_entity.id
_entity.type
_entity.pdbx_description
1 polymer ?
#
loop_
_entity_poly.entity_id
_entity_poly.type
_entity_poly.pdbx_seq_one_letter_code
_entity_poly.pdbx_strand_id
1 'polypeptide(L)'
;MAGEIFDGFRVIGFDLETTGFDIRKERIVEYALIGSDVDGSIINVQSLVYPEKRIPFEASNIHGIKDQDVKDAGNFSQHIGEISKIIDGSIIVGHNIIKFDWKLLEIECLRAGVETPKPRAIIDTLVIARKLKIPGRHKLGILCNKYGIELNNAHRADADAGATLILLWKIMKENPRFFRGSIDDL
;
A
#
# COMPACT_ATOMS: atom_id res chain seq x y z
N MET A 1 -5.69 13.36 20.72
CA MET A 1 -4.25 13.19 20.33
C MET A 1 -4.19 12.85 18.84
N ALA A 2 -3.04 12.95 18.17
CA ALA A 2 -2.98 12.76 16.69
C ALA A 2 -3.39 11.36 16.17
N GLY A 3 -3.61 10.39 17.03
CA GLY A 3 -4.05 9.05 16.66
C GLY A 3 -5.55 8.78 16.76
N GLU A 4 -6.30 9.67 17.40
CA GLU A 4 -7.73 9.48 17.66
C GLU A 4 -8.59 9.40 16.38
N ILE A 5 -8.09 9.95 15.28
CA ILE A 5 -8.74 9.90 13.96
C ILE A 5 -8.88 8.46 13.43
N PHE A 6 -8.09 7.52 13.95
CA PHE A 6 -8.10 6.10 13.55
C PHE A 6 -8.76 5.18 14.60
N ASP A 7 -9.23 5.75 15.73
CA ASP A 7 -9.81 4.96 16.80
C ASP A 7 -11.04 4.18 16.32
N GLY A 8 -11.08 2.90 16.62
CA GLY A 8 -12.16 2.00 16.21
C GLY A 8 -12.08 1.50 14.77
N PHE A 9 -10.97 1.77 14.05
CA PHE A 9 -10.75 1.25 12.72
C PHE A 9 -9.53 0.33 12.64
N ARG A 10 -9.61 -0.65 11.77
CA ARG A 10 -8.45 -1.38 11.27
C ARG A 10 -7.64 -0.44 10.36
N VAL A 11 -6.34 -0.34 10.58
CA VAL A 11 -5.44 0.53 9.80
C VAL A 11 -4.38 -0.32 9.12
N ILE A 12 -4.35 -0.29 7.80
CA ILE A 12 -3.54 -1.18 6.96
C ILE A 12 -2.70 -0.38 5.99
N GLY A 13 -1.38 -0.53 6.07
CA GLY A 13 -0.45 -0.17 5.01
C GLY A 13 -0.61 -1.14 3.85
N PHE A 14 -0.76 -0.62 2.65
CA PHE A 14 -0.97 -1.39 1.44
C PHE A 14 0.03 -0.95 0.37
N ASP A 15 0.69 -1.93 -0.22
CA ASP A 15 1.64 -1.73 -1.31
C ASP A 15 1.63 -2.91 -2.27
N LEU A 16 1.94 -2.66 -3.54
CA LEU A 16 1.98 -3.64 -4.62
C LEU A 16 3.32 -3.57 -5.36
N GLU A 17 3.89 -4.74 -5.68
CA GLU A 17 4.89 -4.86 -6.73
C GLU A 17 4.24 -5.37 -8.02
N THR A 18 4.74 -4.90 -9.16
CA THR A 18 4.04 -5.05 -10.44
C THR A 18 4.98 -5.38 -11.58
N THR A 19 4.43 -5.83 -12.70
CA THR A 19 5.21 -6.06 -13.92
C THR A 19 5.62 -4.77 -14.63
N GLY A 20 5.25 -3.59 -14.11
CA GLY A 20 5.62 -2.28 -14.68
C GLY A 20 4.66 -1.17 -14.27
N PHE A 21 4.74 -0.01 -14.91
CA PHE A 21 4.05 1.21 -14.48
C PHE A 21 2.76 1.55 -15.25
N ASP A 22 2.47 0.91 -16.39
CA ASP A 22 1.21 1.15 -17.11
C ASP A 22 0.09 0.28 -16.54
N ILE A 23 -0.66 0.82 -15.58
CA ILE A 23 -1.72 0.11 -14.85
C ILE A 23 -2.72 -0.63 -15.76
N ARG A 24 -2.90 -0.20 -17.02
CA ARG A 24 -3.82 -0.84 -17.97
C ARG A 24 -3.27 -2.13 -18.57
N LYS A 25 -1.95 -2.30 -18.57
CA LYS A 25 -1.23 -3.42 -19.19
C LYS A 25 -0.56 -4.33 -18.16
N GLU A 26 -0.22 -3.75 -17.01
CA GLU A 26 0.59 -4.44 -16.01
C GLU A 26 -0.26 -5.26 -15.05
N ARG A 27 0.41 -6.15 -14.32
CA ARG A 27 -0.18 -7.13 -13.43
C ARG A 27 0.54 -7.07 -12.08
N ILE A 28 -0.15 -7.49 -11.02
CA ILE A 28 0.42 -7.63 -9.68
C ILE A 28 1.34 -8.85 -9.64
N VAL A 29 2.52 -8.70 -9.01
CA VAL A 29 3.47 -9.80 -8.71
C VAL A 29 3.66 -10.03 -7.23
N GLU A 30 3.38 -9.03 -6.39
CA GLU A 30 3.39 -9.13 -4.93
C GLU A 30 2.40 -8.13 -4.34
N TYR A 31 1.77 -8.48 -3.23
CA TYR A 31 1.02 -7.52 -2.41
C TYR A 31 1.39 -7.67 -0.94
N ALA A 32 1.26 -6.58 -0.19
CA ALA A 32 1.38 -6.58 1.25
C ALA A 32 0.26 -5.78 1.91
N LEU A 33 -0.24 -6.30 3.02
CA LEU A 33 -1.25 -5.73 3.90
C LEU A 33 -0.70 -5.81 5.33
N ILE A 34 -0.13 -4.71 5.81
CA ILE A 34 0.59 -4.63 7.08
C ILE A 34 -0.11 -3.64 7.99
N GLY A 35 -0.40 -4.02 9.23
CA GLY A 35 -1.03 -3.07 10.15
C GLY A 35 -1.59 -3.70 11.41
N SER A 36 -2.69 -3.17 11.90
CA SER A 36 -3.36 -3.67 13.11
C SER A 36 -4.87 -3.67 12.97
N ASP A 37 -5.48 -4.65 13.59
CA ASP A 37 -6.94 -4.69 13.77
C ASP A 37 -7.39 -3.78 14.93
N VAL A 38 -8.70 -3.62 15.09
CA VAL A 38 -9.33 -2.78 16.10
C VAL A 38 -8.92 -3.17 17.53
N ASP A 39 -8.70 -4.46 17.77
CA ASP A 39 -8.27 -5.00 19.08
C ASP A 39 -6.75 -4.86 19.31
N GLY A 40 -6.00 -4.28 18.36
CA GLY A 40 -4.55 -4.14 18.42
C GLY A 40 -3.77 -5.35 17.93
N SER A 41 -4.44 -6.42 17.50
CA SER A 41 -3.76 -7.58 16.90
C SER A 41 -3.05 -7.18 15.61
N ILE A 42 -1.86 -7.75 15.38
CA ILE A 42 -1.04 -7.44 14.21
C ILE A 42 -1.59 -8.17 12.99
N ILE A 43 -1.73 -7.43 11.91
CA ILE A 43 -2.00 -7.95 10.57
C ILE A 43 -0.71 -7.83 9.76
N ASN A 44 -0.22 -8.97 9.28
CA ASN A 44 0.97 -9.05 8.44
C ASN A 44 0.74 -10.12 7.38
N VAL A 45 0.19 -9.69 6.25
CA VAL A 45 -0.12 -10.53 5.11
C VAL A 45 0.67 -10.04 3.91
N GLN A 46 1.47 -10.93 3.35
CA GLN A 46 2.26 -10.70 2.14
C GLN A 46 2.20 -11.95 1.29
N SER A 47 2.04 -11.80 -0.01
CA SER A 47 2.10 -12.92 -0.93
C SER A 47 2.59 -12.51 -2.31
N LEU A 48 3.33 -13.41 -2.93
CA LEU A 48 3.60 -13.37 -4.37
C LEU A 48 2.31 -13.73 -5.12
N VAL A 49 2.18 -13.20 -6.34
CA VAL A 49 1.06 -13.45 -7.24
C VAL A 49 1.60 -13.81 -8.62
N TYR A 50 1.07 -14.87 -9.22
CA TYR A 50 1.40 -15.20 -10.60
C TYR A 50 0.72 -14.22 -11.57
N PRO A 51 1.48 -13.39 -12.30
CA PRO A 51 0.94 -12.29 -13.07
C PRO A 51 0.34 -12.70 -14.42
N GLU A 52 0.34 -13.99 -14.77
CA GLU A 52 -0.13 -14.55 -16.05
C GLU A 52 0.57 -13.94 -17.28
N LYS A 53 1.72 -13.34 -17.10
CA LYS A 53 2.63 -12.80 -18.13
C LYS A 53 4.05 -12.82 -17.60
N ARG A 54 5.02 -12.67 -18.51
CA ARG A 54 6.43 -12.53 -18.12
C ARG A 54 6.65 -11.23 -17.35
N ILE A 55 7.49 -11.30 -16.32
CA ILE A 55 7.97 -10.13 -15.59
C ILE A 55 9.10 -9.50 -16.41
N PRO A 56 8.95 -8.23 -16.87
CA PRO A 56 10.03 -7.54 -17.59
C PRO A 56 11.29 -7.40 -16.73
N PHE A 57 12.44 -7.42 -17.37
CA PHE A 57 13.74 -7.30 -16.69
C PHE A 57 13.83 -6.01 -15.86
N GLU A 58 13.28 -4.91 -16.39
CA GLU A 58 13.27 -3.61 -15.72
C GLU A 58 12.48 -3.66 -14.41
N ALA A 59 11.35 -4.37 -14.38
CA ALA A 59 10.56 -4.57 -13.17
C ALA A 59 11.31 -5.46 -12.16
N SER A 60 11.84 -6.61 -12.63
CA SER A 60 12.66 -7.51 -11.79
C SER A 60 13.89 -6.82 -11.20
N ASN A 61 14.50 -5.89 -11.90
CA ASN A 61 15.63 -5.11 -11.37
C ASN A 61 15.24 -4.16 -10.24
N ILE A 62 13.96 -3.78 -10.17
CA ILE A 62 13.47 -2.90 -9.10
C ILE A 62 13.14 -3.72 -7.86
N HIS A 63 12.26 -4.71 -7.96
CA HIS A 63 11.73 -5.45 -6.80
C HIS A 63 12.40 -6.82 -6.57
N GLY A 64 13.27 -7.27 -7.48
CA GLY A 64 14.01 -8.54 -7.35
C GLY A 64 13.20 -9.80 -7.65
N ILE A 65 11.89 -9.71 -7.90
CA ILE A 65 11.01 -10.85 -8.15
C ILE A 65 11.16 -11.28 -9.62
N LYS A 66 11.30 -12.60 -9.86
CA LYS A 66 11.47 -13.22 -11.16
C LYS A 66 10.35 -14.20 -11.49
N ASP A 67 10.20 -14.56 -12.76
CA ASP A 67 9.18 -15.52 -13.22
C ASP A 67 9.17 -16.82 -12.42
N GLN A 68 10.37 -17.32 -12.06
CA GLN A 68 10.51 -18.56 -11.28
C GLN A 68 9.95 -18.44 -9.85
N ASP A 69 9.94 -17.24 -9.27
CA ASP A 69 9.49 -17.01 -7.89
C ASP A 69 7.97 -17.03 -7.79
N VAL A 70 7.29 -16.63 -8.87
CA VAL A 70 5.81 -16.47 -8.90
C VAL A 70 5.07 -17.63 -9.57
N LYS A 71 5.76 -18.56 -10.21
CA LYS A 71 5.15 -19.62 -11.05
C LYS A 71 4.10 -20.47 -10.32
N ASP A 72 4.28 -20.68 -9.01
CA ASP A 72 3.42 -21.51 -8.17
C ASP A 72 2.59 -20.66 -7.16
N ALA A 73 2.61 -19.33 -7.32
CA ALA A 73 2.02 -18.40 -6.34
C ALA A 73 0.49 -18.25 -6.46
N GLY A 74 -0.13 -18.87 -7.46
CA GLY A 74 -1.54 -18.62 -7.78
C GLY A 74 -1.77 -17.26 -8.46
N ASN A 75 -2.81 -17.16 -9.25
CA ASN A 75 -3.17 -15.90 -9.90
C ASN A 75 -3.99 -15.00 -8.98
N PHE A 76 -4.24 -13.75 -9.40
CA PHE A 76 -4.94 -12.75 -8.60
C PHE A 76 -6.31 -13.24 -8.08
N SER A 77 -7.07 -13.99 -8.87
CA SER A 77 -8.38 -14.51 -8.46
C SER A 77 -8.35 -15.41 -7.24
N GLN A 78 -7.21 -16.05 -6.95
CA GLN A 78 -7.02 -16.90 -5.77
C GLN A 78 -6.67 -16.09 -4.51
N HIS A 79 -6.18 -14.86 -4.67
CA HIS A 79 -5.76 -13.98 -3.57
C HIS A 79 -6.82 -12.97 -3.15
N ILE A 80 -7.69 -12.52 -4.08
CA ILE A 80 -8.60 -11.40 -3.83
C ILE A 80 -9.54 -11.62 -2.64
N GLY A 81 -9.92 -12.87 -2.35
CA GLY A 81 -10.77 -13.16 -1.20
C GLY A 81 -10.11 -12.82 0.16
N GLU A 82 -8.81 -13.06 0.31
CA GLU A 82 -8.05 -12.66 1.50
C GLU A 82 -7.84 -11.15 1.54
N ILE A 83 -7.46 -10.56 0.41
CA ILE A 83 -7.28 -9.12 0.28
C ILE A 83 -8.56 -8.37 0.69
N SER A 84 -9.72 -8.78 0.17
CA SER A 84 -11.01 -8.16 0.48
C SER A 84 -11.37 -8.25 1.96
N LYS A 85 -11.15 -9.39 2.61
CA LYS A 85 -11.42 -9.55 4.05
C LYS A 85 -10.65 -8.56 4.93
N ILE A 86 -9.45 -8.18 4.50
CA ILE A 86 -8.59 -7.25 5.25
C ILE A 86 -8.97 -5.80 4.91
N ILE A 87 -9.20 -5.52 3.64
CA ILE A 87 -9.46 -4.15 3.15
C ILE A 87 -10.86 -3.65 3.51
N ASP A 88 -11.88 -4.52 3.44
CA ASP A 88 -13.27 -4.09 3.66
C ASP A 88 -13.46 -3.43 5.03
N GLY A 89 -13.97 -2.20 5.02
CA GLY A 89 -14.18 -1.39 6.21
C GLY A 89 -12.92 -0.83 6.87
N SER A 90 -11.71 -1.16 6.38
CA SER A 90 -10.44 -0.69 6.92
C SER A 90 -10.06 0.69 6.40
N ILE A 91 -9.17 1.38 7.12
CA ILE A 91 -8.45 2.54 6.61
C ILE A 91 -7.18 2.03 5.94
N ILE A 92 -7.08 2.27 4.64
CA ILE A 92 -5.94 1.84 3.83
C ILE A 92 -4.98 3.00 3.66
N VAL A 93 -3.72 2.75 3.91
CA VAL A 93 -2.63 3.74 3.83
C VAL A 93 -1.62 3.30 2.79
N GLY A 94 -1.30 4.14 1.84
CA GLY A 94 -0.27 3.87 0.85
C GLY A 94 0.48 5.13 0.42
N HIS A 95 1.51 4.96 -0.38
CA HIS A 95 2.28 6.06 -0.95
C HIS A 95 2.05 6.14 -2.46
N ASN A 96 1.39 7.20 -2.95
CA ASN A 96 0.89 7.33 -4.33
C ASN A 96 -0.20 6.28 -4.66
N ILE A 97 -0.81 5.72 -3.65
CA ILE A 97 -1.77 4.61 -3.73
C ILE A 97 -2.98 4.96 -4.60
N ILE A 98 -3.52 6.18 -4.48
CA ILE A 98 -4.72 6.60 -5.21
C ILE A 98 -4.51 6.56 -6.73
N LYS A 99 -3.29 6.87 -7.20
CA LYS A 99 -2.99 6.94 -8.62
C LYS A 99 -2.46 5.64 -9.18
N PHE A 100 -1.89 4.77 -8.37
CA PHE A 100 -1.23 3.57 -8.83
C PHE A 100 -1.82 2.29 -8.22
N ASP A 101 -1.47 1.94 -6.99
CA ASP A 101 -1.81 0.63 -6.38
C ASP A 101 -3.30 0.37 -6.36
N TRP A 102 -4.10 1.35 -5.93
CA TRP A 102 -5.55 1.21 -5.87
C TRP A 102 -6.16 1.06 -7.26
N LYS A 103 -5.68 1.83 -8.23
CA LYS A 103 -6.16 1.73 -9.61
C LYS A 103 -5.81 0.39 -10.24
N LEU A 104 -4.64 -0.14 -9.96
CA LEU A 104 -4.26 -1.47 -10.45
C LEU A 104 -5.12 -2.56 -9.79
N LEU A 105 -5.36 -2.47 -8.48
CA LEU A 105 -6.27 -3.39 -7.77
C LEU A 105 -7.68 -3.37 -8.38
N GLU A 106 -8.25 -2.19 -8.65
CA GLU A 106 -9.54 -2.05 -9.33
C GLU A 106 -9.54 -2.77 -10.71
N ILE A 107 -8.47 -2.60 -11.48
CA ILE A 107 -8.34 -3.22 -12.80
C ILE A 107 -8.19 -4.74 -12.69
N GLU A 108 -7.42 -5.23 -11.73
CA GLU A 108 -7.29 -6.68 -11.49
C GLU A 108 -8.62 -7.30 -11.03
N CYS A 109 -9.39 -6.62 -10.17
CA CYS A 109 -10.74 -7.04 -9.80
C CYS A 109 -11.66 -7.11 -11.02
N LEU A 110 -11.63 -6.09 -11.88
CA LEU A 110 -12.40 -6.07 -13.12
C LEU A 110 -12.01 -7.24 -14.03
N ARG A 111 -10.73 -7.52 -14.21
CA ARG A 111 -10.22 -8.64 -15.00
C ARG A 111 -10.66 -10.00 -14.43
N ALA A 112 -10.69 -10.11 -13.11
CA ALA A 112 -11.13 -11.32 -12.42
C ALA A 112 -12.66 -11.47 -12.35
N GLY A 113 -13.43 -10.44 -12.76
CA GLY A 113 -14.90 -10.45 -12.67
C GLY A 113 -15.42 -10.42 -11.23
N VAL A 114 -14.70 -9.78 -10.31
CA VAL A 114 -15.06 -9.66 -8.90
C VAL A 114 -15.24 -8.20 -8.49
N GLU A 115 -15.98 -7.96 -7.41
CA GLU A 115 -16.11 -6.62 -6.86
C GLU A 115 -14.78 -6.14 -6.24
N THR A 116 -14.50 -4.84 -6.42
CA THR A 116 -13.39 -4.17 -5.72
C THR A 116 -13.72 -4.06 -4.23
N PRO A 117 -12.76 -4.35 -3.32
CA PRO A 117 -12.95 -4.15 -1.89
C PRO A 117 -13.38 -2.72 -1.55
N LYS A 118 -14.12 -2.55 -0.44
CA LYS A 118 -14.69 -1.27 -0.02
C LYS A 118 -14.07 -0.81 1.30
N PRO A 119 -12.90 -0.13 1.26
CA PRO A 119 -12.31 0.44 2.46
C PRO A 119 -13.17 1.55 3.03
N ARG A 120 -13.05 1.83 4.35
CA ARG A 120 -13.65 3.00 4.99
C ARG A 120 -13.05 4.31 4.46
N ALA A 121 -11.73 4.31 4.25
CA ALA A 121 -11.01 5.43 3.66
C ALA A 121 -9.68 4.96 3.04
N ILE A 122 -9.16 5.76 2.12
CA ILE A 122 -7.82 5.58 1.54
C ILE A 122 -7.00 6.83 1.82
N ILE A 123 -5.87 6.66 2.50
CA ILE A 123 -4.93 7.73 2.85
C ILE A 123 -3.68 7.59 1.98
N ASP A 124 -3.39 8.64 1.22
CA ASP A 124 -2.21 8.70 0.37
C ASP A 124 -1.16 9.64 1.00
N THR A 125 -0.07 9.06 1.50
CA THR A 125 1.00 9.82 2.15
C THR A 125 1.72 10.79 1.20
N LEU A 126 1.73 10.54 -0.10
CA LEU A 126 2.22 11.49 -1.11
C LEU A 126 1.32 12.72 -1.20
N VAL A 127 0.00 12.52 -1.15
CA VAL A 127 -0.98 13.63 -1.16
C VAL A 127 -0.85 14.46 0.11
N ILE A 128 -0.74 13.80 1.28
CA ILE A 128 -0.53 14.49 2.56
C ILE A 128 0.77 15.29 2.56
N ALA A 129 1.88 14.70 2.10
CA ALA A 129 3.17 15.39 2.03
C ALA A 129 3.11 16.65 1.18
N ARG A 130 2.34 16.61 0.08
CA ARG A 130 2.11 17.78 -0.80
C ARG A 130 1.20 18.83 -0.15
N LYS A 131 0.09 18.41 0.48
CA LYS A 131 -0.83 19.32 1.20
C LYS A 131 -0.10 20.07 2.32
N LEU A 132 0.76 19.38 3.06
CA LEU A 132 1.58 19.94 4.14
C LEU A 132 2.81 20.71 3.64
N LYS A 133 3.06 20.74 2.32
CA LYS A 133 4.22 21.38 1.69
C LYS A 133 5.56 20.93 2.32
N ILE A 134 5.68 19.64 2.62
CA ILE A 134 6.92 19.08 3.17
C ILE A 134 8.06 19.36 2.19
N PRO A 135 9.18 19.99 2.64
CA PRO A 135 10.26 20.38 1.73
C PRO A 135 10.96 19.18 1.08
N GLY A 136 11.30 19.31 -0.19
CA GLY A 136 12.08 18.33 -0.95
C GLY A 136 11.23 17.45 -1.88
N ARG A 137 11.85 16.37 -2.36
CA ARG A 137 11.15 15.37 -3.20
C ARG A 137 10.35 14.42 -2.32
N HIS A 138 9.17 14.02 -2.79
CA HIS A 138 8.22 13.21 -2.04
C HIS A 138 8.19 11.74 -2.45
N LYS A 139 9.29 11.17 -2.98
CA LYS A 139 9.41 9.70 -3.12
C LYS A 139 9.49 9.06 -1.73
N LEU A 140 8.90 7.87 -1.57
CA LEU A 140 8.83 7.18 -0.28
C LEU A 140 10.20 7.10 0.40
N GLY A 141 11.22 6.58 -0.27
CA GLY A 141 12.57 6.45 0.31
C GLY A 141 13.19 7.79 0.72
N ILE A 142 12.89 8.89 0.01
CA ILE A 142 13.38 10.24 0.38
C ILE A 142 12.68 10.74 1.63
N LEU A 143 11.36 10.53 1.74
CA LEU A 143 10.60 10.89 2.93
C LEU A 143 11.00 10.01 4.11
N CYS A 144 11.18 8.71 3.93
CA CYS A 144 11.66 7.80 4.96
C CYS A 144 13.00 8.28 5.52
N ASN A 145 13.97 8.58 4.65
CA ASN A 145 15.26 9.11 5.08
C ASN A 145 15.13 10.42 5.87
N LYS A 146 14.29 11.35 5.39
CA LYS A 146 14.02 12.63 6.06
C LYS A 146 13.47 12.44 7.49
N TYR A 147 12.59 11.46 7.66
CA TYR A 147 11.94 11.14 8.93
C TYR A 147 12.70 10.12 9.79
N GLY A 148 13.92 9.74 9.38
CA GLY A 148 14.73 8.74 10.11
C GLY A 148 14.06 7.37 10.18
N ILE A 149 13.42 6.96 9.08
CA ILE A 149 12.83 5.64 8.92
C ILE A 149 13.78 4.80 8.09
N GLU A 150 14.25 3.69 8.66
CA GLU A 150 15.07 2.72 7.93
C GLU A 150 14.15 1.93 6.99
N LEU A 151 14.42 2.03 5.69
CA LEU A 151 13.74 1.29 4.65
C LEU A 151 14.71 0.21 4.12
N ASN A 152 14.82 -0.87 4.87
CA ASN A 152 15.55 -2.05 4.45
C ASN A 152 14.70 -2.83 3.44
N ASN A 153 15.33 -3.28 2.35
CA ASN A 153 14.64 -3.95 1.24
C ASN A 153 13.55 -3.09 0.56
N ALA A 154 13.84 -1.82 0.31
CA ALA A 154 12.99 -0.99 -0.55
C ALA A 154 12.60 -1.75 -1.84
N HIS A 155 11.39 -1.52 -2.33
CA HIS A 155 10.79 -2.26 -3.45
C HIS A 155 10.48 -3.73 -3.13
N ARG A 156 10.14 -4.01 -1.88
CA ARG A 156 9.39 -5.19 -1.45
C ARG A 156 8.14 -4.69 -0.78
N ALA A 157 7.00 -5.23 -1.17
CA ALA A 157 5.70 -4.69 -0.76
C ALA A 157 5.52 -4.59 0.75
N ASP A 158 6.02 -5.56 1.54
CA ASP A 158 5.94 -5.53 3.00
C ASP A 158 6.76 -4.40 3.62
N ALA A 159 7.98 -4.18 3.13
CA ALA A 159 8.86 -3.11 3.61
C ALA A 159 8.26 -1.73 3.31
N ASP A 160 7.77 -1.53 2.09
CA ASP A 160 7.20 -0.25 1.64
C ASP A 160 5.86 0.04 2.34
N ALA A 161 4.98 -0.97 2.51
CA ALA A 161 3.73 -0.85 3.27
C ALA A 161 3.98 -0.48 4.74
N GLY A 162 4.91 -1.18 5.41
CA GLY A 162 5.28 -0.90 6.80
C GLY A 162 5.90 0.47 6.98
N ALA A 163 6.85 0.85 6.11
CA ALA A 163 7.48 2.16 6.13
C ALA A 163 6.47 3.29 5.90
N THR A 164 5.48 3.09 5.05
CA THR A 164 4.42 4.07 4.77
C THR A 164 3.55 4.34 6.01
N LEU A 165 3.22 3.31 6.80
CA LEU A 165 2.51 3.50 8.08
C LEU A 165 3.33 4.30 9.09
N ILE A 166 4.62 3.96 9.24
CA ILE A 166 5.52 4.69 10.14
C ILE A 166 5.67 6.15 9.68
N LEU A 167 5.77 6.36 8.36
CA LEU A 167 5.85 7.70 7.78
C LEU A 167 4.60 8.52 8.10
N LEU A 168 3.39 7.96 7.88
CA LEU A 168 2.15 8.63 8.23
C LEU A 168 2.14 9.02 9.71
N TRP A 169 2.47 8.09 10.60
CA TRP A 169 2.48 8.35 12.03
C TRP A 169 3.46 9.47 12.44
N LYS A 170 4.66 9.52 11.85
CA LYS A 170 5.63 10.60 12.09
C LYS A 170 5.12 11.95 11.57
N ILE A 171 4.53 11.98 10.38
CA ILE A 171 3.90 13.18 9.82
C ILE A 171 2.79 13.70 10.74
N MET A 172 1.95 12.79 11.25
CA MET A 172 0.86 13.13 12.18
C MET A 172 1.38 13.75 13.48
N LYS A 173 2.45 13.21 14.04
CA LYS A 173 3.09 13.77 15.26
C LYS A 173 3.62 15.18 15.06
N GLU A 174 4.22 15.46 13.91
CA GLU A 174 4.74 16.80 13.60
C GLU A 174 3.63 17.80 13.22
N ASN A 175 2.49 17.31 12.73
CA ASN A 175 1.41 18.14 12.21
C ASN A 175 0.05 17.85 12.89
N PRO A 176 -0.05 17.84 14.22
CA PRO A 176 -1.26 17.37 14.93
C PRO A 176 -2.51 18.20 14.60
N ARG A 177 -2.35 19.45 14.18
CA ARG A 177 -3.48 20.31 13.81
C ARG A 177 -4.14 19.86 12.50
N PHE A 178 -3.39 19.31 11.57
CA PHE A 178 -3.90 18.82 10.29
C PHE A 178 -4.79 17.57 10.46
N PHE A 179 -4.53 16.78 11.51
CA PHE A 179 -5.21 15.52 11.78
C PHE A 179 -6.24 15.60 12.92
N ARG A 180 -6.79 16.78 13.22
CA ARG A 180 -7.81 16.97 14.27
C ARG A 180 -9.24 16.74 13.81
N GLY A 181 -9.49 16.70 12.52
CA GLY A 181 -10.81 16.51 11.94
C GLY A 181 -11.24 15.04 11.88
N SER A 182 -12.27 14.79 11.11
CA SER A 182 -12.71 13.44 10.74
C SER A 182 -11.76 12.81 9.73
N ILE A 183 -11.78 11.48 9.64
CA ILE A 183 -11.10 10.75 8.57
C ILE A 183 -11.56 11.20 7.17
N ASP A 184 -12.78 11.67 7.08
CA ASP A 184 -13.39 12.17 5.83
C ASP A 184 -12.82 13.53 5.39
N ASP A 185 -12.04 14.21 6.24
CA ASP A 185 -11.43 15.52 5.96
C ASP A 185 -10.00 15.39 5.38
N LEU A 186 -9.40 14.19 5.34
CA LEU A 186 -8.04 13.92 4.86
C LEU A 186 -8.00 13.68 3.35
#